data_419302730f0b1c440add6912a60dca82
#
_entry.id   419302730f0b1c440add6912a60dca82
#
_cell.length_a   1.000
_cell.length_b   1.000
_cell.length_c   1.000
_cell.angle_alpha   90.00
_cell.angle_beta   90.00
_cell.angle_gamma   90.00
#
_symmetry.space_group_name_H-M   'P 1'
#
loop_
_entity.id
_entity.type
_entity.pdbx_description
1 polymer ?
#
loop_
_entity_poly.entity_id
_entity_poly.type
_entity_poly.pdbx_seq_one_letter_code
_entity_poly.pdbx_strand_id
1 'polypeptide(L)'
;MKENDYEKQLALATAALMALSLAACGSTAPASSAAESTSTAASSEAASTDSTAADDGDVLQQAAAAAFANDVTLTMWGAEEDQELLRTIADNFIKEYGNYGGKITINLGAQSEKEAKDTVLTDPTAAADVYAFADDQLNELVQAGALQEVQLNADDIKSRNTAASVDAATLNGKLYAYPLTADNGYFMFYDKSFFTEDDVKSLDTMMEKAAAAGKKVSMDVANGWYLYSFYAALA
;
A
#
# COMPACT_ATOMS: atom_id res chain seq x y z
N MET A 1 -10.00 -29.53 -12.18
CA MET A 1 -10.97 -29.72 -11.09
C MET A 1 -10.20 -29.49 -9.79
N LYS A 2 -9.63 -28.26 -9.59
CA LYS A 2 -8.92 -27.78 -8.40
C LYS A 2 -9.10 -26.27 -8.15
N GLU A 3 -9.83 -25.58 -9.01
CA GLU A 3 -10.01 -24.13 -8.96
C GLU A 3 -11.07 -23.65 -7.94
N ASN A 4 -11.97 -24.54 -7.56
CA ASN A 4 -13.11 -24.18 -6.70
C ASN A 4 -12.81 -24.23 -5.17
N ASP A 5 -11.66 -24.74 -4.75
CA ASP A 5 -11.39 -24.86 -3.32
C ASP A 5 -10.69 -23.64 -2.74
N TYR A 6 -9.95 -22.92 -3.57
CA TYR A 6 -9.23 -21.71 -3.15
C TYR A 6 -10.20 -20.53 -2.94
N GLU A 7 -11.12 -20.33 -3.89
CA GLU A 7 -12.17 -19.30 -3.75
C GLU A 7 -13.09 -19.54 -2.57
N LYS A 8 -13.36 -20.81 -2.23
CA LYS A 8 -14.18 -21.15 -1.08
C LYS A 8 -13.45 -20.91 0.26
N GLN A 9 -12.15 -21.08 0.30
CA GLN A 9 -11.36 -20.81 1.51
C GLN A 9 -11.16 -19.31 1.73
N LEU A 10 -10.95 -18.54 0.67
CA LEU A 10 -10.88 -17.08 0.74
C LEU A 10 -12.25 -16.47 1.10
N ALA A 11 -13.34 -17.01 0.54
CA ALA A 11 -14.71 -16.60 0.87
C ALA A 11 -15.11 -16.99 2.33
N LEU A 12 -14.58 -18.10 2.87
CA LEU A 12 -14.82 -18.47 4.27
C LEU A 12 -14.04 -17.58 5.25
N ALA A 13 -12.82 -17.17 4.90
CA ALA A 13 -12.04 -16.26 5.73
C ALA A 13 -12.66 -14.86 5.80
N THR A 14 -13.19 -14.35 4.68
CA THR A 14 -13.93 -13.08 4.64
C THR A 14 -15.30 -13.18 5.32
N ALA A 15 -15.99 -14.31 5.24
CA ALA A 15 -17.28 -14.52 5.89
C ALA A 15 -17.16 -14.66 7.42
N ALA A 16 -16.07 -15.23 7.93
CA ALA A 16 -15.81 -15.32 9.36
C ALA A 16 -15.52 -13.95 10.01
N LEU A 17 -14.90 -13.03 9.28
CA LEU A 17 -14.67 -11.65 9.72
C LEU A 17 -15.97 -10.81 9.72
N MET A 18 -16.93 -11.10 8.84
CA MET A 18 -18.22 -10.40 8.81
C MET A 18 -19.21 -10.91 9.88
N ALA A 19 -19.06 -12.12 10.37
CA ALA A 19 -19.97 -12.70 11.37
C ALA A 19 -19.76 -12.14 12.79
N LEU A 20 -18.61 -11.55 13.09
CA LEU A 20 -18.32 -10.92 14.38
C LEU A 20 -18.87 -9.48 14.53
N SER A 21 -19.26 -8.83 13.44
CA SER A 21 -19.77 -7.46 13.45
C SER A 21 -21.31 -7.35 13.56
N LEU A 22 -22.06 -8.45 13.54
CA LEU A 22 -23.54 -8.48 13.52
C LEU A 22 -24.20 -8.84 14.86
N ALA A 23 -23.43 -8.98 15.96
CA ALA A 23 -23.98 -9.33 17.27
C ALA A 23 -24.40 -8.13 18.15
N ALA A 24 -24.37 -6.90 17.65
CA ALA A 24 -24.68 -5.71 18.42
C ALA A 24 -25.77 -4.82 17.81
N CYS A 25 -26.88 -5.38 17.32
CA CYS A 25 -28.14 -4.64 17.16
C CYS A 25 -29.30 -5.62 17.01
N GLY A 26 -29.92 -5.95 18.09
CA GLY A 26 -31.17 -6.71 18.16
C GLY A 26 -32.38 -5.82 18.39
N SER A 27 -33.30 -5.95 17.47
CA SER A 27 -34.77 -5.94 17.60
C SER A 27 -35.56 -4.63 17.65
N THR A 28 -36.37 -4.56 16.64
CA THR A 28 -37.83 -4.41 16.47
C THR A 28 -38.34 -3.04 16.14
N ALA A 29 -38.87 -2.92 14.92
CA ALA A 29 -39.92 -2.01 14.52
C ALA A 29 -41.30 -2.69 14.81
N PRO A 30 -42.51 -2.03 14.74
CA PRO A 30 -42.84 -0.82 14.02
C PRO A 30 -43.90 0.10 14.66
N ALA A 31 -44.17 1.20 13.98
CA ALA A 31 -45.44 1.94 13.85
C ALA A 31 -45.74 3.20 14.67
N SER A 32 -45.70 4.32 13.93
CA SER A 32 -46.72 5.37 13.77
C SER A 32 -47.16 6.28 14.94
N SER A 33 -47.08 7.54 14.60
CA SER A 33 -47.92 8.74 14.92
C SER A 33 -47.50 9.67 16.05
N ALA A 34 -47.21 10.84 15.59
CA ALA A 34 -47.49 12.24 16.01
C ALA A 34 -47.68 12.64 17.49
N ALA A 35 -47.01 13.74 17.76
CA ALA A 35 -47.41 14.93 18.53
C ALA A 35 -46.67 15.26 19.83
N GLU A 36 -46.01 16.45 19.74
CA GLU A 36 -45.85 17.57 20.72
C GLU A 36 -45.28 17.37 22.13
N SER A 37 -44.20 18.14 22.30
CA SER A 37 -43.82 19.02 23.43
C SER A 37 -43.95 18.54 24.89
N THR A 38 -42.85 18.52 25.61
CA THR A 38 -42.42 19.52 26.61
C THR A 38 -41.15 19.06 27.36
N SER A 39 -40.33 20.04 27.69
CA SER A 39 -39.09 19.95 28.45
C SER A 39 -39.25 19.37 29.84
N THR A 40 -38.32 18.55 30.30
CA THR A 40 -37.71 18.64 31.64
C THR A 40 -36.40 17.86 31.69
N ALA A 41 -35.40 18.54 32.23
CA ALA A 41 -34.07 17.98 32.47
C ALA A 41 -34.15 16.95 33.61
N ALA A 42 -33.57 15.79 33.36
CA ALA A 42 -33.16 14.89 34.44
C ALA A 42 -31.82 14.27 34.04
N SER A 43 -30.81 14.61 34.85
CA SER A 43 -29.49 13.98 34.91
C SER A 43 -29.68 12.48 35.14
N SER A 44 -29.11 11.67 34.23
CA SER A 44 -28.82 10.30 34.53
C SER A 44 -27.39 9.99 34.04
N GLU A 45 -26.57 9.60 35.02
CA GLU A 45 -25.23 9.09 34.83
C GLU A 45 -25.22 8.00 33.73
N ALA A 46 -24.52 8.26 32.63
CA ALA A 46 -24.20 7.24 31.67
C ALA A 46 -23.08 6.39 32.26
N ALA A 47 -23.37 5.15 32.58
CA ALA A 47 -22.38 4.13 32.84
C ALA A 47 -21.50 4.01 31.56
N SER A 48 -20.25 4.41 31.67
CA SER A 48 -19.25 4.14 30.67
C SER A 48 -19.02 2.61 30.65
N THR A 49 -19.56 1.94 29.66
CA THR A 49 -19.10 0.63 29.29
C THR A 49 -17.71 0.80 28.71
N ASP A 50 -16.73 0.42 29.50
CA ASP A 50 -15.35 0.25 29.10
C ASP A 50 -15.33 -0.79 27.98
N SER A 51 -15.38 -0.32 26.74
CA SER A 51 -15.00 -1.13 25.59
C SER A 51 -13.47 -1.18 25.59
N THR A 52 -12.90 -2.17 26.21
CA THR A 52 -11.50 -2.54 25.99
C THR A 52 -11.33 -2.70 24.48
N ALA A 53 -10.72 -1.69 23.83
CA ALA A 53 -10.20 -1.84 22.49
C ALA A 53 -9.28 -3.08 22.53
N ALA A 54 -9.58 -4.09 21.69
CA ALA A 54 -8.68 -5.20 21.51
C ALA A 54 -7.34 -4.61 21.08
N ASP A 55 -6.26 -5.02 21.74
CA ASP A 55 -4.91 -4.61 21.38
C ASP A 55 -4.67 -5.01 19.92
N ASP A 56 -4.24 -4.08 19.08
CA ASP A 56 -4.00 -4.35 17.64
C ASP A 56 -3.07 -5.55 17.43
N GLY A 57 -2.19 -5.84 18.40
CA GLY A 57 -1.36 -7.04 18.43
C GLY A 57 -2.14 -8.34 18.51
N ASP A 58 -3.22 -8.39 19.28
CA ASP A 58 -4.08 -9.58 19.42
C ASP A 58 -4.84 -9.86 18.11
N VAL A 59 -5.29 -8.82 17.42
CA VAL A 59 -6.01 -8.95 16.13
C VAL A 59 -5.09 -9.50 15.05
N LEU A 60 -3.85 -9.01 14.98
CA LEU A 60 -2.85 -9.52 14.05
C LEU A 60 -2.49 -10.98 14.30
N GLN A 61 -2.31 -11.37 15.57
CA GLN A 61 -2.00 -12.75 15.92
C GLN A 61 -3.14 -13.68 15.56
N GLN A 62 -4.38 -13.28 15.79
CA GLN A 62 -5.56 -14.06 15.42
C GLN A 62 -5.69 -14.20 13.90
N ALA A 63 -5.46 -13.11 13.16
CA ALA A 63 -5.47 -13.12 11.69
C ALA A 63 -4.36 -14.04 11.14
N ALA A 64 -3.15 -13.96 11.69
CA ALA A 64 -2.03 -14.82 11.31
C ALA A 64 -2.32 -16.30 11.64
N ALA A 65 -2.87 -16.59 12.81
CA ALA A 65 -3.24 -17.95 13.20
C ALA A 65 -4.30 -18.54 12.25
N ALA A 66 -5.26 -17.75 11.80
CA ALA A 66 -6.27 -18.18 10.84
C ALA A 66 -5.68 -18.39 9.44
N ALA A 67 -4.86 -17.43 8.97
CA ALA A 67 -4.26 -17.45 7.64
C ALA A 67 -3.26 -18.60 7.46
N PHE A 68 -2.46 -18.89 8.48
CA PHE A 68 -1.35 -19.86 8.42
C PHE A 68 -1.61 -21.16 9.17
N ALA A 69 -2.88 -21.48 9.47
CA ALA A 69 -3.27 -22.78 10.03
C ALA A 69 -3.03 -23.95 9.06
N ASN A 70 -3.02 -23.68 7.76
CA ASN A 70 -2.78 -24.64 6.68
C ASN A 70 -1.60 -24.19 5.83
N ASP A 71 -1.10 -25.09 4.98
CA ASP A 71 -0.03 -24.77 4.04
C ASP A 71 -0.44 -23.66 3.09
N VAL A 72 0.41 -22.64 2.98
CA VAL A 72 0.22 -21.47 2.12
C VAL A 72 1.42 -21.30 1.20
N THR A 73 1.16 -21.06 -0.07
CA THR A 73 2.19 -20.68 -1.04
C THR A 73 1.85 -19.31 -1.59
N LEU A 74 2.77 -18.38 -1.45
CA LEU A 74 2.68 -17.01 -1.96
C LEU A 74 3.73 -16.78 -3.02
N THR A 75 3.43 -15.90 -3.98
CA THR A 75 4.38 -15.37 -4.95
C THR A 75 4.61 -13.89 -4.65
N MET A 76 5.88 -13.47 -4.64
CA MET A 76 6.28 -12.09 -4.41
C MET A 76 7.16 -11.60 -5.54
N TRP A 77 6.82 -10.46 -6.14
CA TRP A 77 7.63 -9.80 -7.17
C TRP A 77 8.32 -8.56 -6.63
N GLY A 78 9.54 -8.35 -7.10
CA GLY A 78 10.32 -7.13 -6.91
C GLY A 78 11.43 -7.04 -7.94
N ALA A 79 12.14 -5.92 -7.99
CA ALA A 79 13.21 -5.69 -8.95
C ALA A 79 14.31 -6.76 -8.85
N GLU A 80 15.04 -6.98 -9.95
CA GLU A 80 16.13 -7.98 -10.00
C GLU A 80 17.21 -7.67 -8.96
N GLU A 81 17.55 -6.39 -8.77
CA GLU A 81 18.53 -5.92 -7.78
C GLU A 81 18.11 -6.15 -6.34
N ASP A 82 16.80 -6.29 -6.07
CA ASP A 82 16.24 -6.44 -4.72
C ASP A 82 16.05 -7.89 -4.30
N GLN A 83 16.31 -8.87 -5.17
CA GLN A 83 16.00 -10.29 -4.92
C GLN A 83 16.67 -10.84 -3.66
N GLU A 84 17.89 -10.44 -3.33
CA GLU A 84 18.60 -10.87 -2.13
C GLU A 84 17.94 -10.29 -0.86
N LEU A 85 17.56 -9.01 -0.90
CA LEU A 85 16.83 -8.36 0.19
C LEU A 85 15.45 -8.99 0.38
N LEU A 86 14.71 -9.21 -0.69
CA LEU A 86 13.39 -9.83 -0.65
C LEU A 86 13.44 -11.25 -0.10
N ARG A 87 14.50 -12.03 -0.43
CA ARG A 87 14.70 -13.36 0.17
C ARG A 87 14.88 -13.24 1.68
N THR A 88 15.68 -12.30 2.13
CA THR A 88 15.88 -12.05 3.58
C THR A 88 14.57 -11.68 4.28
N ILE A 89 13.78 -10.81 3.67
CA ILE A 89 12.46 -10.40 4.20
C ILE A 89 11.51 -11.59 4.24
N ALA A 90 11.43 -12.37 3.18
CA ALA A 90 10.59 -13.58 3.09
C ALA A 90 10.96 -14.62 4.15
N ASP A 91 12.26 -14.88 4.35
CA ASP A 91 12.75 -15.84 5.34
C ASP A 91 12.45 -15.35 6.78
N ASN A 92 12.56 -14.06 7.05
CA ASN A 92 12.17 -13.47 8.34
C ASN A 92 10.65 -13.60 8.57
N PHE A 93 9.85 -13.36 7.55
CA PHE A 93 8.40 -13.55 7.62
C PHE A 93 8.04 -15.01 7.90
N ILE A 94 8.64 -15.96 7.20
CA ILE A 94 8.42 -17.40 7.42
C ILE A 94 8.82 -17.80 8.84
N LYS A 95 9.92 -17.26 9.36
CA LYS A 95 10.38 -17.51 10.72
C LYS A 95 9.41 -16.95 11.77
N GLU A 96 8.87 -15.77 11.54
CA GLU A 96 7.92 -15.12 12.45
C GLU A 96 6.58 -15.85 12.49
N TYR A 97 6.03 -16.17 11.33
CA TYR A 97 4.67 -16.68 11.19
C TYR A 97 4.58 -18.20 10.94
N GLY A 98 5.69 -18.92 10.83
CA GLY A 98 5.72 -20.36 10.55
C GLY A 98 5.28 -21.27 11.72
N ASN A 99 4.90 -20.70 12.88
CA ASN A 99 4.55 -21.46 14.08
C ASN A 99 3.04 -21.73 14.21
N TYR A 100 2.22 -21.30 13.25
CA TYR A 100 0.76 -21.43 13.31
C TYR A 100 0.20 -22.75 12.75
N GLY A 101 1.06 -23.68 12.35
CA GLY A 101 0.70 -25.05 11.97
C GLY A 101 0.87 -25.39 10.50
N GLY A 102 0.62 -24.45 9.59
CA GLY A 102 0.85 -24.62 8.15
C GLY A 102 2.27 -24.28 7.74
N LYS A 103 2.71 -24.83 6.61
CA LYS A 103 3.97 -24.46 5.97
C LYS A 103 3.75 -23.24 5.11
N ILE A 104 4.53 -22.17 5.34
CA ILE A 104 4.57 -20.99 4.49
C ILE A 104 5.68 -21.16 3.46
N THR A 105 5.33 -21.02 2.17
CA THR A 105 6.28 -21.00 1.06
C THR A 105 6.15 -19.68 0.32
N ILE A 106 7.25 -18.97 0.11
CA ILE A 106 7.28 -17.71 -0.65
C ILE A 106 8.18 -17.87 -1.86
N ASN A 107 7.59 -17.82 -3.04
CA ASN A 107 8.29 -17.86 -4.33
C ASN A 107 8.59 -16.43 -4.76
N LEU A 108 9.86 -16.12 -5.01
CA LEU A 108 10.27 -14.82 -5.52
C LEU A 108 10.30 -14.83 -7.05
N GLY A 109 9.88 -13.72 -7.65
CA GLY A 109 9.98 -13.45 -9.09
C GLY A 109 10.58 -12.07 -9.33
N ALA A 110 11.40 -11.97 -10.36
CA ALA A 110 11.96 -10.70 -10.79
C ALA A 110 10.95 -9.98 -11.71
N GLN A 111 10.40 -8.89 -11.19
CA GLN A 111 9.51 -7.99 -11.93
C GLN A 111 9.73 -6.58 -11.38
N SER A 112 10.13 -5.64 -12.24
CA SER A 112 10.35 -4.27 -11.79
C SER A 112 9.04 -3.57 -11.46
N GLU A 113 9.09 -2.61 -10.53
CA GLU A 113 7.95 -1.76 -10.16
C GLU A 113 7.39 -0.98 -11.35
N LYS A 114 8.22 -0.69 -12.34
CA LYS A 114 7.82 -0.01 -13.58
C LYS A 114 6.90 -0.87 -14.44
N GLU A 115 7.14 -2.18 -14.48
CA GLU A 115 6.46 -3.12 -15.37
C GLU A 115 5.36 -3.91 -14.69
N ALA A 116 5.35 -3.94 -13.36
CA ALA A 116 4.43 -4.74 -12.55
C ALA A 116 2.97 -4.45 -12.89
N LYS A 117 2.58 -3.17 -12.99
CA LYS A 117 1.21 -2.77 -13.34
C LYS A 117 0.75 -3.39 -14.66
N ASP A 118 1.54 -3.25 -15.72
CA ASP A 118 1.15 -3.71 -17.06
C ASP A 118 1.03 -5.24 -17.09
N THR A 119 1.90 -5.94 -16.38
CA THR A 119 1.84 -7.40 -16.22
C THR A 119 0.58 -7.81 -15.47
N VAL A 120 0.28 -7.18 -14.33
CA VAL A 120 -0.91 -7.44 -13.52
C VAL A 120 -2.20 -7.16 -14.30
N LEU A 121 -2.27 -6.04 -15.02
CA LEU A 121 -3.46 -5.67 -15.78
C LEU A 121 -3.67 -6.53 -17.03
N THR A 122 -2.60 -7.14 -17.56
CA THR A 122 -2.68 -8.06 -18.69
C THR A 122 -3.26 -9.41 -18.29
N ASP A 123 -2.82 -9.97 -17.14
CA ASP A 123 -3.34 -11.21 -16.58
C ASP A 123 -3.30 -11.17 -15.04
N PRO A 124 -4.37 -10.65 -14.40
CA PRO A 124 -4.46 -10.59 -12.95
C PRO A 124 -4.39 -11.97 -12.27
N THR A 125 -4.75 -13.03 -12.98
CA THR A 125 -4.74 -14.39 -12.39
C THR A 125 -3.34 -15.02 -12.34
N ALA A 126 -2.42 -14.53 -13.14
CA ALA A 126 -1.02 -14.92 -13.16
C ALA A 126 -0.13 -13.93 -12.37
N ALA A 127 -0.71 -12.87 -11.83
CA ALA A 127 0.00 -11.89 -11.02
C ALA A 127 0.49 -12.50 -9.70
N ALA A 128 1.56 -11.91 -9.13
CA ALA A 128 2.01 -12.28 -7.80
C ALA A 128 1.01 -11.81 -6.73
N ASP A 129 0.98 -12.52 -5.60
CA ASP A 129 0.15 -12.14 -4.43
C ASP A 129 0.66 -10.85 -3.78
N VAL A 130 1.97 -10.59 -3.89
CA VAL A 130 2.62 -9.37 -3.39
C VAL A 130 3.57 -8.84 -4.46
N TYR A 131 3.50 -7.56 -4.77
CA TYR A 131 4.39 -6.94 -5.75
C TYR A 131 4.66 -5.47 -5.45
N ALA A 132 5.84 -5.00 -5.86
CA ALA A 132 6.21 -3.59 -5.81
C ALA A 132 5.69 -2.87 -7.07
N PHE A 133 5.23 -1.63 -6.90
CA PHE A 133 4.79 -0.78 -7.99
C PHE A 133 5.03 0.70 -7.65
N ALA A 134 5.10 1.55 -8.67
CA ALA A 134 5.27 2.99 -8.50
C ALA A 134 3.93 3.67 -8.11
N ASP A 135 3.99 4.74 -7.33
CA ASP A 135 2.83 5.41 -6.76
C ASP A 135 1.87 6.00 -7.81
N ASP A 136 2.36 6.42 -8.96
CA ASP A 136 1.55 6.88 -10.09
C ASP A 136 0.65 5.79 -10.69
N GLN A 137 0.92 4.51 -10.38
CA GLN A 137 0.16 3.35 -10.85
C GLN A 137 -1.00 2.98 -9.91
N LEU A 138 -1.03 3.51 -8.68
CA LEU A 138 -1.99 3.14 -7.65
C LEU A 138 -3.44 3.20 -8.13
N ASN A 139 -3.81 4.31 -8.78
CA ASN A 139 -5.20 4.54 -9.20
C ASN A 139 -5.70 3.49 -10.20
N GLU A 140 -4.89 3.14 -11.20
CA GLU A 140 -5.26 2.15 -12.21
C GLU A 140 -5.38 0.75 -11.60
N LEU A 141 -4.45 0.37 -10.73
CA LEU A 141 -4.45 -0.93 -10.04
C LEU A 141 -5.67 -1.08 -9.11
N VAL A 142 -6.03 -0.02 -8.37
CA VAL A 142 -7.23 -0.02 -7.51
C VAL A 142 -8.50 -0.12 -8.36
N GLN A 143 -8.61 0.65 -9.46
CA GLN A 143 -9.78 0.60 -10.35
C GLN A 143 -9.95 -0.77 -11.02
N ALA A 144 -8.86 -1.45 -11.32
CA ALA A 144 -8.86 -2.80 -11.86
C ALA A 144 -9.17 -3.88 -10.81
N GLY A 145 -9.26 -3.52 -9.53
CA GLY A 145 -9.45 -4.49 -8.45
C GLY A 145 -8.21 -5.36 -8.16
N ALA A 146 -7.04 -4.91 -8.63
CA ALA A 146 -5.78 -5.63 -8.46
C ALA A 146 -5.10 -5.38 -7.11
N LEU A 147 -5.60 -4.42 -6.33
CA LEU A 147 -5.14 -4.13 -4.96
C LEU A 147 -6.30 -4.24 -3.99
N GLN A 148 -6.00 -4.75 -2.79
CA GLN A 148 -6.93 -4.79 -1.68
C GLN A 148 -6.65 -3.65 -0.70
N GLU A 149 -7.70 -3.14 -0.05
CA GLU A 149 -7.56 -2.19 1.05
C GLU A 149 -6.79 -2.84 2.21
N VAL A 150 -5.80 -2.13 2.74
CA VAL A 150 -5.09 -2.52 3.95
C VAL A 150 -6.00 -2.28 5.15
N GLN A 151 -6.60 -3.33 5.68
CA GLN A 151 -7.56 -3.26 6.79
C GLN A 151 -6.90 -3.47 8.15
N LEU A 152 -5.87 -4.31 8.21
CA LEU A 152 -5.16 -4.60 9.45
C LEU A 152 -3.99 -3.64 9.65
N ASN A 153 -3.87 -3.11 10.86
CA ASN A 153 -2.76 -2.21 11.25
C ASN A 153 -2.61 -0.95 10.38
N ALA A 154 -3.63 -0.51 9.67
CA ALA A 154 -3.53 0.65 8.79
C ALA A 154 -3.04 1.91 9.53
N ASP A 155 -3.50 2.15 10.75
CA ASP A 155 -3.11 3.33 11.53
C ASP A 155 -1.68 3.23 12.05
N ASP A 156 -1.23 2.04 12.47
CA ASP A 156 0.16 1.80 12.84
C ASP A 156 1.11 1.99 11.63
N ILE A 157 0.73 1.46 10.46
CA ILE A 157 1.48 1.65 9.20
C ILE A 157 1.59 3.14 8.88
N LYS A 158 0.49 3.91 8.93
CA LYS A 158 0.47 5.34 8.69
C LYS A 158 1.35 6.09 9.68
N SER A 159 1.34 5.71 10.97
CA SER A 159 2.10 6.37 12.03
C SER A 159 3.63 6.22 11.87
N ARG A 160 4.08 5.13 11.26
CA ARG A 160 5.51 4.80 11.09
C ARG A 160 6.11 5.31 9.78
N ASN A 161 5.29 5.85 8.89
CA ASN A 161 5.72 6.33 7.59
C ASN A 161 5.57 7.85 7.47
N THR A 162 6.26 8.46 6.50
CA THR A 162 6.11 9.89 6.23
C THR A 162 4.73 10.20 5.65
N ALA A 163 4.19 11.39 5.93
CA ALA A 163 2.88 11.78 5.41
C ALA A 163 2.83 11.64 3.88
N ALA A 164 3.87 12.07 3.16
CA ALA A 164 3.92 11.98 1.70
C ALA A 164 3.85 10.53 1.20
N SER A 165 4.55 9.58 1.84
CA SER A 165 4.50 8.17 1.42
C SER A 165 3.16 7.51 1.77
N VAL A 166 2.52 7.93 2.85
CA VAL A 166 1.16 7.49 3.20
C VAL A 166 0.14 8.03 2.20
N ASP A 167 0.25 9.31 1.83
CA ASP A 167 -0.64 9.93 0.83
C ASP A 167 -0.49 9.23 -0.53
N ALA A 168 0.74 8.92 -0.94
CA ALA A 168 1.03 8.19 -2.18
C ALA A 168 0.44 6.76 -2.20
N ALA A 169 0.29 6.12 -1.04
CA ALA A 169 -0.31 4.79 -0.88
C ALA A 169 -1.83 4.81 -0.63
N THR A 170 -2.45 6.01 -0.60
CA THR A 170 -3.85 6.21 -0.20
C THR A 170 -4.69 6.71 -1.37
N LEU A 171 -5.84 6.09 -1.58
CA LEU A 171 -6.84 6.52 -2.56
C LEU A 171 -8.21 6.65 -1.88
N ASN A 172 -8.88 7.81 -2.03
CA ASN A 172 -10.18 8.07 -1.42
C ASN A 172 -10.24 7.82 0.10
N GLY A 173 -9.14 8.14 0.81
CA GLY A 173 -9.00 7.97 2.26
C GLY A 173 -8.68 6.56 2.73
N LYS A 174 -8.53 5.60 1.83
CA LYS A 174 -8.21 4.20 2.10
C LYS A 174 -6.78 3.88 1.70
N LEU A 175 -6.07 3.16 2.56
CA LEU A 175 -4.72 2.69 2.30
C LEU A 175 -4.78 1.41 1.45
N TYR A 176 -4.08 1.38 0.31
CA TYR A 176 -4.07 0.23 -0.61
C TYR A 176 -2.68 -0.38 -0.81
N ALA A 177 -1.65 0.25 -0.27
CA ALA A 177 -0.29 -0.24 -0.36
C ALA A 177 0.49 0.04 0.92
N TYR A 178 1.53 -0.76 1.13
CA TYR A 178 2.51 -0.52 2.19
C TYR A 178 3.64 0.34 1.60
N PRO A 179 3.94 1.53 2.17
CA PRO A 179 5.07 2.33 1.70
C PRO A 179 6.37 1.54 1.80
N LEU A 180 7.04 1.32 0.66
CA LEU A 180 8.29 0.57 0.59
C LEU A 180 9.50 1.49 0.74
N THR A 181 9.51 2.60 -0.04
CA THR A 181 10.56 3.61 0.00
C THR A 181 9.97 4.99 -0.29
N ALA A 182 10.62 6.05 0.20
CA ALA A 182 10.23 7.44 -0.02
C ALA A 182 11.38 8.29 -0.58
N ASP A 183 12.41 7.65 -1.12
CA ASP A 183 13.64 8.27 -1.60
C ASP A 183 13.72 8.43 -3.13
N ASN A 184 12.70 7.94 -3.85
CA ASN A 184 12.63 8.06 -5.29
C ASN A 184 12.08 9.43 -5.69
N GLY A 185 12.95 10.33 -6.09
CA GLY A 185 12.62 11.69 -6.47
C GLY A 185 13.47 12.19 -7.64
N TYR A 186 13.14 13.39 -8.12
CA TYR A 186 13.92 14.03 -9.17
C TYR A 186 15.16 14.66 -8.61
N PHE A 187 16.32 14.36 -9.20
CA PHE A 187 17.58 15.01 -8.90
C PHE A 187 18.45 15.07 -10.16
N MET A 188 19.40 15.97 -10.13
CA MET A 188 20.31 16.21 -11.24
C MET A 188 21.76 16.00 -10.78
N PHE A 189 22.47 15.13 -11.46
CA PHE A 189 23.92 15.02 -11.29
C PHE A 189 24.63 16.11 -12.09
N TYR A 190 25.61 16.75 -11.49
CA TYR A 190 26.45 17.73 -12.17
C TYR A 190 27.92 17.62 -11.77
N ASP A 191 28.78 17.98 -12.70
CA ASP A 191 30.23 18.02 -12.49
C ASP A 191 30.62 19.26 -11.68
N LYS A 192 30.93 19.10 -10.40
CA LYS A 192 31.35 20.18 -9.50
C LYS A 192 32.69 20.81 -9.87
N SER A 193 33.50 20.16 -10.70
CA SER A 193 34.74 20.77 -11.22
C SER A 193 34.46 21.78 -12.33
N PHE A 194 33.26 21.72 -12.93
CA PHE A 194 32.86 22.57 -14.06
C PHE A 194 31.76 23.56 -13.72
N PHE A 195 30.72 23.11 -12.99
CA PHE A 195 29.60 23.96 -12.55
C PHE A 195 29.73 24.34 -11.09
N THR A 196 29.42 25.58 -10.78
CA THR A 196 29.22 26.04 -9.39
C THR A 196 27.79 25.73 -8.92
N GLU A 197 27.55 25.86 -7.62
CA GLU A 197 26.19 25.71 -7.05
C GLU A 197 25.21 26.78 -7.56
N ASP A 198 25.71 27.97 -7.98
CA ASP A 198 24.88 29.01 -8.56
C ASP A 198 24.55 28.73 -10.03
N ASP A 199 25.48 28.17 -10.80
CA ASP A 199 25.22 27.79 -12.19
C ASP A 199 24.08 26.79 -12.31
N VAL A 200 23.98 25.82 -11.40
CA VAL A 200 23.00 24.74 -11.46
C VAL A 200 21.59 25.11 -11.00
N LYS A 201 21.40 26.34 -10.53
CA LYS A 201 20.08 26.87 -10.19
C LYS A 201 19.27 27.28 -11.42
N SER A 202 19.92 27.40 -12.59
CA SER A 202 19.27 27.75 -13.85
C SER A 202 19.74 26.82 -14.97
N LEU A 203 18.80 26.14 -15.61
CA LEU A 203 19.09 25.29 -16.75
C LEU A 203 19.69 26.11 -17.92
N ASP A 204 19.20 27.33 -18.17
CA ASP A 204 19.72 28.18 -19.21
C ASP A 204 21.20 28.51 -18.97
N THR A 205 21.56 28.91 -17.75
CA THR A 205 22.96 29.15 -17.36
C THR A 205 23.83 27.91 -17.57
N MET A 206 23.33 26.72 -17.20
CA MET A 206 24.06 25.48 -17.42
C MET A 206 24.26 25.21 -18.91
N MET A 207 23.23 25.38 -19.72
CA MET A 207 23.29 25.14 -21.16
C MET A 207 24.25 26.12 -21.86
N GLU A 208 24.18 27.42 -21.54
CA GLU A 208 25.10 28.46 -22.09
C GLU A 208 26.55 28.15 -21.73
N LYS A 209 26.82 27.83 -20.46
CA LYS A 209 28.16 27.51 -19.98
C LYS A 209 28.72 26.21 -20.59
N ALA A 210 27.87 25.21 -20.71
CA ALA A 210 28.25 23.95 -21.35
C ALA A 210 28.55 24.13 -22.83
N ALA A 211 27.70 24.87 -23.57
CA ALA A 211 27.88 25.17 -24.99
C ALA A 211 29.17 25.96 -25.24
N ALA A 212 29.46 26.99 -24.43
CA ALA A 212 30.70 27.75 -24.53
C ALA A 212 31.97 26.94 -24.35
N ALA A 213 31.86 25.83 -23.58
CA ALA A 213 32.97 24.89 -23.33
C ALA A 213 32.95 23.64 -24.25
N GLY A 214 32.05 23.59 -25.24
CA GLY A 214 31.88 22.43 -26.13
C GLY A 214 31.35 21.19 -25.40
N LYS A 215 30.74 21.37 -24.23
CA LYS A 215 30.13 20.29 -23.43
C LYS A 215 28.62 20.19 -23.71
N LYS A 216 27.99 19.16 -23.18
CA LYS A 216 26.54 18.92 -23.34
C LYS A 216 25.90 18.76 -21.97
N VAL A 217 24.66 19.23 -21.85
CA VAL A 217 23.71 18.84 -20.82
C VAL A 217 22.84 17.73 -21.43
N SER A 218 22.70 16.61 -20.75
CA SER A 218 21.94 15.46 -21.24
C SER A 218 20.78 15.16 -20.32
N MET A 219 19.65 14.81 -20.92
CA MET A 219 18.43 14.45 -20.22
C MET A 219 17.61 13.49 -21.10
N ASP A 220 16.93 12.54 -20.52
CA ASP A 220 15.95 11.72 -21.21
C ASP A 220 14.63 12.48 -21.37
N VAL A 221 14.46 13.07 -22.55
CA VAL A 221 13.25 13.84 -22.91
C VAL A 221 12.15 12.96 -23.53
N ALA A 222 12.41 11.70 -23.77
CA ALA A 222 11.42 10.74 -24.28
C ALA A 222 10.64 10.04 -23.15
N ASN A 223 11.06 10.20 -21.91
CA ASN A 223 10.46 9.58 -20.74
C ASN A 223 9.58 10.62 -19.98
N GLY A 224 8.29 10.32 -19.85
CA GLY A 224 7.33 11.21 -19.18
C GLY A 224 7.64 11.44 -17.70
N TRP A 225 8.24 10.46 -17.01
CA TRP A 225 8.69 10.59 -15.63
C TRP A 225 9.69 11.74 -15.47
N TYR A 226 10.76 11.78 -16.27
CA TYR A 226 11.74 12.84 -16.18
C TYR A 226 11.21 14.18 -16.69
N LEU A 227 10.36 14.17 -17.73
CA LEU A 227 9.72 15.40 -18.23
C LEU A 227 8.77 16.04 -17.23
N TYR A 228 8.11 15.25 -16.40
CA TYR A 228 7.17 15.75 -15.40
C TYR A 228 7.81 16.76 -14.45
N SER A 229 9.11 16.64 -14.14
CA SER A 229 9.82 17.60 -13.29
C SER A 229 9.72 19.05 -13.78
N PHE A 230 9.63 19.28 -15.10
CA PHE A 230 9.46 20.62 -15.67
C PHE A 230 8.01 21.11 -15.55
N TYR A 231 7.04 20.24 -15.73
CA TYR A 231 5.63 20.61 -15.59
C TYR A 231 5.26 20.87 -14.12
N ALA A 232 5.77 20.07 -13.21
CA ALA A 232 5.54 20.24 -11.78
C ALA A 232 6.12 21.56 -11.24
N ALA A 233 7.16 22.11 -11.87
CA ALA A 233 7.72 23.40 -11.51
C ALA A 233 6.87 24.60 -11.97
N LEU A 234 5.86 24.37 -12.83
CA LEU A 234 4.97 25.40 -13.37
C LEU A 234 3.58 25.38 -12.72
N ALA A 235 3.28 24.38 -11.89
CA ALA A 235 2.01 24.21 -11.17
C ALA A 235 2.08 24.86 -9.78
#